data_1208dcb7c7174439a0188313643530a2
#
_entry.id   1208dcb7c7174439a0188313643530a2
#
_cell.length_a   1.000
_cell.length_b   1.000
_cell.length_c   1.000
_cell.angle_alpha   90.00
_cell.angle_beta   90.00
_cell.angle_gamma   90.00
#
_symmetry.space_group_name_H-M   'P 1'
#
loop_
_entity.id
_entity.type
_entity.pdbx_description
1 polymer ?
#
loop_
_entity_poly.entity_id
_entity_poly.type
_entity_poly.pdbx_seq_one_letter_code
_entity_poly.pdbx_strand_id
1 'polypeptide(L)'
;SRENSEPWTANVNTRYNDFNKEWRHGGSFSFNAGKWNSQTSIQRTTSDEVQLTSPFDTESNILHIYGGETFNVKERLTYKFSDKVKLIGRGGYFNRISKRSNYDDHYMDYSAGLKTVMNLSENDNLEISYGFDQYDKARYVNDERTHDHDYTNCQNTVRALYSHIFGKNTLTVGADFLNDYLTTYQFEDNESKNQNSCDAFAQFDYNPLQWLNIVASLRHDYFSASSQHATTGRLALMTKWKGFSIRANYAGGFRAPTLKEMYMNFDMAGMQMIYGNPDLKPEKSNNYNLALEHTGRVKNAGFFTGQYSLTL
;
A
#
# COMPACT_ATOMS: atom_id res chain seq x y z
N SER A 1 0.50 -13.41 -6.27
CA SER A 1 0.73 -14.70 -5.58
C SER A 1 0.33 -15.82 -6.52
N ARG A 2 1.18 -16.83 -6.70
CA ARG A 2 0.84 -18.04 -7.44
C ARG A 2 -0.29 -18.75 -6.69
N GLU A 3 -1.33 -19.18 -7.42
CA GLU A 3 -2.30 -20.14 -6.89
C GLU A 3 -1.54 -21.43 -6.54
N ASN A 4 -1.75 -21.95 -5.36
CA ASN A 4 -1.13 -23.20 -4.95
C ASN A 4 -1.74 -24.34 -5.80
N SER A 5 -0.92 -25.20 -6.35
CA SER A 5 -1.35 -26.37 -7.15
C SER A 5 -1.75 -27.58 -6.30
N GLU A 6 -1.30 -27.60 -5.04
CA GLU A 6 -1.60 -28.69 -4.10
C GLU A 6 -3.07 -28.61 -3.62
N PRO A 7 -3.74 -29.73 -3.34
CA PRO A 7 -5.11 -29.74 -2.82
C PRO A 7 -5.24 -28.93 -1.52
N TRP A 8 -4.25 -29.03 -0.66
CA TRP A 8 -4.11 -28.19 0.54
C TRP A 8 -2.66 -28.06 0.95
N THR A 9 -2.33 -26.97 1.63
CA THR A 9 -1.05 -26.79 2.31
C THR A 9 -1.27 -26.14 3.66
N ALA A 10 -0.47 -26.54 4.64
CA ALA A 10 -0.43 -25.92 5.94
C ALA A 10 1.02 -25.64 6.33
N ASN A 11 1.25 -24.48 6.94
CA ASN A 11 2.54 -24.14 7.51
C ASN A 11 2.31 -23.56 8.89
N VAL A 12 3.13 -23.97 9.85
CA VAL A 12 3.16 -23.42 11.21
C VAL A 12 4.60 -23.07 11.52
N ASN A 13 4.79 -21.88 12.06
CA ASN A 13 6.11 -21.42 12.49
C ASN A 13 6.02 -20.79 13.88
N THR A 14 7.07 -20.98 14.64
CA THR A 14 7.25 -20.37 15.95
C THR A 14 8.67 -19.84 16.07
N ARG A 15 8.80 -18.63 16.58
CA ARG A 15 10.10 -18.00 16.82
C ARG A 15 10.09 -17.38 18.22
N TYR A 16 11.19 -17.58 18.92
CA TYR A 16 11.47 -16.91 20.20
C TYR A 16 12.72 -16.03 20.09
N ASN A 17 12.64 -14.84 20.69
CA ASN A 17 13.76 -13.92 20.86
C ASN A 17 13.94 -13.63 22.34
N ASP A 18 15.08 -13.97 22.89
CA ASP A 18 15.36 -13.87 24.33
C ASP A 18 15.53 -12.42 24.80
N PHE A 19 15.94 -11.51 23.93
CA PHE A 19 16.23 -10.12 24.28
C PHE A 19 15.02 -9.40 24.91
N ASN A 20 13.85 -9.55 24.31
CA ASN A 20 12.58 -8.96 24.77
C ASN A 20 11.52 -10.02 25.05
N LYS A 21 11.93 -11.28 25.22
CA LYS A 21 11.06 -12.44 25.38
C LYS A 21 9.94 -12.50 24.33
N GLU A 22 10.29 -12.08 23.11
CA GLU A 22 9.32 -12.05 22.01
C GLU A 22 8.99 -13.47 21.56
N TRP A 23 7.71 -13.81 21.63
CA TRP A 23 7.13 -14.97 20.98
C TRP A 23 6.40 -14.57 19.73
N ARG A 24 6.71 -15.21 18.62
CA ARG A 24 5.99 -15.07 17.37
C ARG A 24 5.48 -16.42 16.92
N HIS A 25 4.17 -16.56 16.85
CA HIS A 25 3.48 -17.74 16.34
C HIS A 25 2.81 -17.38 15.04
N GLY A 26 3.04 -18.14 13.99
CA GLY A 26 2.45 -17.94 12.67
C GLY A 26 1.89 -19.23 12.11
N GLY A 27 0.83 -19.11 11.34
CA GLY A 27 0.25 -20.22 10.60
C GLY A 27 -0.30 -19.73 9.27
N SER A 28 -0.25 -20.61 8.28
CA SER A 28 -0.98 -20.41 7.03
C SER A 28 -1.59 -21.71 6.58
N PHE A 29 -2.78 -21.61 6.03
CA PHE A 29 -3.52 -22.71 5.46
C PHE A 29 -4.05 -22.30 4.10
N SER A 30 -3.91 -23.16 3.11
CA SER A 30 -4.56 -22.97 1.82
C SER A 30 -5.17 -24.27 1.32
N PHE A 31 -6.28 -24.16 0.62
CA PHE A 31 -6.88 -25.29 -0.05
C PHE A 31 -7.42 -24.93 -1.44
N ASN A 32 -7.45 -25.95 -2.32
CA ASN A 32 -8.03 -25.91 -3.63
C ASN A 32 -9.13 -26.97 -3.71
N ALA A 33 -10.37 -26.56 -3.99
CA ALA A 33 -11.52 -27.43 -4.14
C ALA A 33 -12.28 -27.07 -5.40
N GLY A 34 -11.84 -27.61 -6.54
CA GLY A 34 -12.44 -27.34 -7.85
C GLY A 34 -12.38 -25.85 -8.23
N LYS A 35 -13.50 -25.14 -8.13
CA LYS A 35 -13.60 -23.71 -8.46
C LYS A 35 -13.16 -22.79 -7.32
N TRP A 36 -12.94 -23.31 -6.13
CA TRP A 36 -12.59 -22.56 -4.92
C TRP A 36 -11.10 -22.66 -4.63
N ASN A 37 -10.50 -21.54 -4.29
CA ASN A 37 -9.19 -21.46 -3.67
C ASN A 37 -9.28 -20.54 -2.47
N SER A 38 -8.82 -20.99 -1.30
CA SER A 38 -8.72 -20.21 -0.06
C SER A 38 -7.28 -20.16 0.41
N GLN A 39 -6.88 -19.02 0.94
CA GLN A 39 -5.58 -18.78 1.55
C GLN A 39 -5.77 -17.97 2.82
N THR A 40 -5.65 -18.64 3.96
CA THR A 40 -5.73 -18.04 5.30
C THR A 40 -4.33 -17.88 5.87
N SER A 41 -4.05 -16.78 6.52
CA SER A 41 -2.85 -16.60 7.34
C SER A 41 -3.19 -15.96 8.68
N ILE A 42 -2.54 -16.43 9.74
CA ILE A 42 -2.71 -15.92 11.10
C ILE A 42 -1.33 -15.74 11.73
N GLN A 43 -1.15 -14.66 12.47
CA GLN A 43 0.08 -14.41 13.22
C GLN A 43 -0.26 -13.71 14.54
N ARG A 44 0.36 -14.17 15.61
CA ARG A 44 0.39 -13.49 16.91
C ARG A 44 1.83 -13.27 17.35
N THR A 45 2.11 -12.07 17.86
CA THR A 45 3.40 -11.72 18.45
C THR A 45 3.15 -11.10 19.80
N THR A 46 3.88 -11.54 20.82
CA THR A 46 3.88 -10.95 22.17
C THR A 46 5.31 -10.62 22.56
N SER A 47 5.52 -9.51 23.24
CA SER A 47 6.85 -9.12 23.74
C SER A 47 6.75 -8.43 25.08
N ASP A 48 7.76 -8.64 25.92
CA ASP A 48 7.93 -7.95 27.18
C ASP A 48 8.66 -6.61 27.01
N GLU A 49 8.53 -5.73 28.01
CA GLU A 49 9.30 -4.50 28.10
C GLU A 49 10.78 -4.80 28.32
N VAL A 50 11.64 -3.99 27.68
CA VAL A 50 13.08 -3.99 27.90
C VAL A 50 13.51 -2.60 28.34
N GLN A 51 14.21 -2.54 29.46
CA GLN A 51 14.83 -1.31 29.95
C GLN A 51 16.29 -1.29 29.53
N LEU A 52 16.69 -0.25 28.82
CA LEU A 52 18.07 -0.03 28.40
C LEU A 52 18.68 1.04 29.32
N THR A 53 19.70 0.63 30.09
CA THR A 53 20.48 1.55 30.92
C THR A 53 21.73 1.97 30.18
N SER A 54 22.01 3.28 30.15
CA SER A 54 23.29 3.76 29.63
C SER A 54 24.41 3.42 30.62
N PRO A 55 25.52 2.83 30.19
CA PRO A 55 26.65 2.56 31.08
C PRO A 55 27.35 3.84 31.59
N PHE A 56 26.97 5.00 31.06
CA PHE A 56 27.58 6.30 31.36
C PHE A 56 26.65 7.22 32.17
N ASP A 57 25.41 6.81 32.48
CA ASP A 57 24.45 7.67 33.16
C ASP A 57 23.82 6.93 34.34
N THR A 58 24.02 7.46 35.51
CA THR A 58 23.80 6.75 36.76
C THR A 58 22.38 6.81 37.30
N GLU A 59 21.45 7.64 36.81
CA GLU A 59 20.11 7.67 37.42
C GLU A 59 18.94 8.23 36.59
N SER A 60 19.11 8.83 35.40
CA SER A 60 17.99 9.61 34.83
C SER A 60 17.53 9.29 33.42
N ASN A 61 18.24 8.45 32.67
CA ASN A 61 17.88 8.18 31.28
C ASN A 61 17.70 6.67 30.97
N ILE A 62 16.75 6.05 31.65
CA ILE A 62 16.31 4.69 31.28
C ILE A 62 15.46 4.78 30.01
N LEU A 63 15.96 4.27 28.90
CA LEU A 63 15.16 4.12 27.69
C LEU A 63 14.31 2.85 27.80
N HIS A 64 12.99 3.02 27.75
CA HIS A 64 12.04 1.93 27.76
C HIS A 64 11.68 1.53 26.32
N ILE A 65 11.91 0.26 25.97
CA ILE A 65 11.32 -0.36 24.80
C ILE A 65 10.10 -1.13 25.29
N TYR A 66 8.93 -0.53 25.11
CA TYR A 66 7.70 -1.09 25.66
C TYR A 66 7.30 -2.39 24.96
N GLY A 67 6.82 -3.34 25.74
CA GLY A 67 6.25 -4.57 25.27
C GLY A 67 4.88 -4.38 24.64
N GLY A 68 4.32 -5.45 24.15
CA GLY A 68 2.97 -5.42 23.58
C GLY A 68 2.57 -6.72 22.92
N GLU A 69 1.41 -6.65 22.30
CA GLU A 69 0.83 -7.76 21.56
C GLU A 69 0.40 -7.31 20.17
N THR A 70 0.61 -8.17 19.18
CA THR A 70 0.11 -7.97 17.81
C THR A 70 -0.61 -9.23 17.38
N PHE A 71 -1.81 -9.08 16.84
CA PHE A 71 -2.57 -10.14 16.21
C PHE A 71 -2.94 -9.74 14.79
N ASN A 72 -2.78 -10.65 13.82
CA ASN A 72 -3.07 -10.41 12.43
C ASN A 72 -3.69 -11.66 11.81
N VAL A 73 -4.81 -11.50 11.15
CA VAL A 73 -5.44 -12.55 10.35
C VAL A 73 -5.78 -11.99 8.97
N LYS A 74 -5.51 -12.77 7.93
CA LYS A 74 -5.84 -12.43 6.54
C LYS A 74 -6.43 -13.64 5.84
N GLU A 75 -7.46 -13.38 5.05
CA GLU A 75 -8.11 -14.36 4.20
C GLU A 75 -8.13 -13.85 2.76
N ARG A 76 -7.91 -14.77 1.84
CA ARG A 76 -8.13 -14.54 0.42
C ARG A 76 -8.89 -15.73 -0.16
N LEU A 77 -10.10 -15.48 -0.59
CA LEU A 77 -10.98 -16.45 -1.24
C LEU A 77 -11.08 -16.13 -2.73
N THR A 78 -10.82 -17.12 -3.57
CA THR A 78 -11.00 -17.00 -5.03
C THR A 78 -12.04 -18.00 -5.48
N TYR A 79 -13.01 -17.54 -6.24
CA TYR A 79 -14.00 -18.39 -6.91
C TYR A 79 -13.96 -18.21 -8.42
N LYS A 80 -13.77 -19.30 -9.15
CA LYS A 80 -13.75 -19.35 -10.61
C LYS A 80 -15.15 -19.71 -11.11
N PHE A 81 -15.93 -18.72 -11.56
CA PHE A 81 -17.23 -18.97 -12.19
C PHE A 81 -17.04 -19.76 -13.49
N SER A 82 -16.05 -19.35 -14.28
CA SER A 82 -15.62 -19.95 -15.54
C SER A 82 -14.14 -19.64 -15.78
N ASP A 83 -13.58 -20.13 -16.89
CA ASP A 83 -12.21 -19.77 -17.32
C ASP A 83 -12.07 -18.28 -17.64
N LYS A 84 -13.19 -17.60 -17.92
CA LYS A 84 -13.22 -16.17 -18.25
C LYS A 84 -13.52 -15.26 -17.08
N VAL A 85 -14.16 -15.75 -16.01
CA VAL A 85 -14.65 -14.92 -14.90
C VAL A 85 -14.23 -15.50 -13.56
N LYS A 86 -13.52 -14.71 -12.78
CA LYS A 86 -13.18 -15.04 -11.38
C LYS A 86 -13.51 -13.90 -10.45
N LEU A 87 -13.93 -14.26 -9.24
CA LEU A 87 -14.16 -13.38 -8.12
C LEU A 87 -13.11 -13.62 -7.05
N ILE A 88 -12.55 -12.54 -6.47
CA ILE A 88 -11.55 -12.59 -5.42
C ILE A 88 -12.06 -11.76 -4.26
N GLY A 89 -12.38 -12.43 -3.14
CA GLY A 89 -12.65 -11.79 -1.86
C GLY A 89 -11.37 -11.73 -1.02
N ARG A 90 -11.21 -10.66 -0.27
CA ARG A 90 -10.15 -10.49 0.73
C ARG A 90 -10.75 -9.95 2.02
N GLY A 91 -10.23 -10.40 3.15
CA GLY A 91 -10.55 -9.87 4.46
C GLY A 91 -9.29 -9.84 5.30
N GLY A 92 -9.20 -8.87 6.19
CA GLY A 92 -8.10 -8.73 7.10
C GLY A 92 -8.55 -8.10 8.42
N TYR A 93 -7.93 -8.55 9.49
CA TYR A 93 -8.02 -7.93 10.80
C TYR A 93 -6.63 -7.85 11.40
N PHE A 94 -6.28 -6.69 11.87
CA PHE A 94 -5.05 -6.43 12.60
C PHE A 94 -5.37 -5.75 13.92
N ASN A 95 -4.74 -6.20 14.99
CA ASN A 95 -4.79 -5.56 16.29
C ASN A 95 -3.37 -5.48 16.86
N ARG A 96 -3.01 -4.32 17.38
CA ARG A 96 -1.77 -4.10 18.13
C ARG A 96 -2.07 -3.39 19.42
N ILE A 97 -1.62 -3.94 20.52
CA ILE A 97 -1.61 -3.31 21.83
C ILE A 97 -0.16 -2.91 22.13
N SER A 98 0.07 -1.63 22.32
CA SER A 98 1.36 -1.07 22.72
C SER A 98 1.25 -0.61 24.16
N LYS A 99 1.83 -1.36 25.06
CA LYS A 99 1.83 -1.06 26.50
C LYS A 99 2.76 0.11 26.79
N ARG A 100 2.34 1.00 27.67
CA ARG A 100 3.10 2.12 28.18
C ARG A 100 3.04 2.10 29.71
N SER A 101 3.84 2.94 30.37
CA SER A 101 3.86 2.98 31.84
C SER A 101 2.50 3.29 32.47
N ASN A 102 1.70 4.16 31.85
CA ASN A 102 0.46 4.68 32.44
C ASN A 102 -0.77 4.45 31.57
N TYR A 103 -0.62 3.90 30.38
CA TYR A 103 -1.72 3.63 29.43
C TYR A 103 -1.31 2.61 28.39
N ASP A 104 -2.29 2.04 27.72
CA ASP A 104 -2.11 1.20 26.56
C ASP A 104 -2.71 1.89 25.33
N ASP A 105 -1.95 1.94 24.23
CA ASP A 105 -2.48 2.36 22.93
C ASP A 105 -2.89 1.11 22.13
N HIS A 106 -4.15 1.05 21.73
CA HIS A 106 -4.70 0.02 20.86
C HIS A 106 -4.83 0.54 19.44
N TYR A 107 -4.34 -0.25 18.50
CA TYR A 107 -4.42 0.02 17.06
C TYR A 107 -5.14 -1.13 16.40
N MET A 108 -6.22 -0.84 15.71
CA MET A 108 -7.06 -1.84 15.03
C MET A 108 -7.20 -1.46 13.56
N ASP A 109 -7.13 -2.46 12.70
CA ASP A 109 -7.33 -2.29 11.27
C ASP A 109 -8.27 -3.39 10.77
N TYR A 110 -9.29 -2.99 10.04
CA TYR A 110 -10.28 -3.85 9.42
C TYR A 110 -10.24 -3.61 7.92
N SER A 111 -9.93 -4.63 7.15
CA SER A 111 -9.91 -4.51 5.70
C SER A 111 -10.79 -5.56 5.04
N ALA A 112 -11.50 -5.13 4.01
CA ALA A 112 -12.30 -6.01 3.15
C ALA A 112 -12.13 -5.60 1.69
N GLY A 113 -12.20 -6.55 0.78
CA GLY A 113 -12.09 -6.25 -0.63
C GLY A 113 -12.76 -7.30 -1.49
N LEU A 114 -13.31 -6.84 -2.59
CA LEU A 114 -13.91 -7.69 -3.62
C LEU A 114 -13.38 -7.27 -4.98
N LYS A 115 -12.87 -8.23 -5.77
CA LYS A 115 -12.36 -7.98 -7.12
C LYS A 115 -12.93 -9.00 -8.08
N THR A 116 -13.55 -8.52 -9.14
CA THR A 116 -13.95 -9.34 -10.28
C THR A 116 -12.96 -9.15 -11.42
N VAL A 117 -12.50 -10.24 -12.02
CA VAL A 117 -11.66 -10.24 -13.21
C VAL A 117 -12.40 -10.98 -14.32
N MET A 118 -12.58 -10.32 -15.45
CA MET A 118 -13.35 -10.82 -16.58
C MET A 118 -12.50 -10.74 -17.85
N ASN A 119 -12.20 -11.89 -18.47
CA ASN A 119 -11.62 -11.97 -19.80
C ASN A 119 -12.79 -11.97 -20.80
N LEU A 120 -13.16 -10.80 -21.30
CA LEU A 120 -14.31 -10.62 -22.20
C LEU A 120 -14.05 -11.27 -23.56
N SER A 121 -12.80 -11.18 -24.03
CA SER A 121 -12.28 -11.88 -25.20
C SER A 121 -10.82 -12.29 -24.97
N GLU A 122 -10.15 -12.84 -25.99
CA GLU A 122 -8.70 -13.10 -25.93
C GLU A 122 -7.86 -11.82 -25.80
N ASN A 123 -8.41 -10.71 -26.26
CA ASN A 123 -7.72 -9.41 -26.25
C ASN A 123 -8.29 -8.43 -25.23
N ASP A 124 -9.41 -8.74 -24.56
CA ASP A 124 -10.13 -7.82 -23.70
C ASP A 124 -10.18 -8.34 -22.26
N ASN A 125 -9.68 -7.54 -21.33
CA ASN A 125 -9.77 -7.80 -19.90
C ASN A 125 -10.45 -6.62 -19.19
N LEU A 126 -11.41 -6.94 -18.31
CA LEU A 126 -12.06 -5.98 -17.43
C LEU A 126 -11.87 -6.40 -15.97
N GLU A 127 -11.40 -5.49 -15.15
CA GLU A 127 -11.28 -5.66 -13.71
C GLU A 127 -12.10 -4.60 -13.00
N ILE A 128 -12.93 -5.01 -12.05
CA ILE A 128 -13.68 -4.12 -11.16
C ILE A 128 -13.35 -4.55 -9.74
N SER A 129 -12.99 -3.60 -8.89
CA SER A 129 -12.68 -3.86 -7.50
C SER A 129 -13.28 -2.83 -6.57
N TYR A 130 -13.67 -3.30 -5.39
CA TYR A 130 -14.04 -2.51 -4.23
C TYR A 130 -13.11 -2.87 -3.09
N GLY A 131 -12.69 -1.88 -2.32
CA GLY A 131 -11.90 -2.04 -1.11
C GLY A 131 -12.46 -1.17 0.00
N PHE A 132 -12.51 -1.72 1.19
CA PHE A 132 -12.81 -1.06 2.45
C PHE A 132 -11.61 -1.22 3.37
N ASP A 133 -11.23 -0.14 4.05
CA ASP A 133 -10.19 -0.12 5.06
C ASP A 133 -10.60 0.81 6.19
N GLN A 134 -10.54 0.35 7.43
CA GLN A 134 -10.80 1.16 8.61
C GLN A 134 -9.68 0.96 9.61
N TYR A 135 -9.02 2.05 9.97
CA TYR A 135 -7.98 2.10 10.98
C TYR A 135 -8.46 2.89 12.18
N ASP A 136 -8.43 2.26 13.35
CA ASP A 136 -8.80 2.85 14.62
C ASP A 136 -7.59 2.90 15.57
N LYS A 137 -7.47 3.99 16.30
CA LYS A 137 -6.60 4.09 17.47
C LYS A 137 -7.43 4.52 18.68
N ALA A 138 -7.22 3.85 19.80
CA ALA A 138 -7.83 4.19 21.07
C ALA A 138 -6.81 4.06 22.21
N ARG A 139 -6.97 4.86 23.24
CA ARG A 139 -6.16 4.78 24.45
C ARG A 139 -6.96 4.19 25.58
N TYR A 140 -6.30 3.38 26.41
CA TYR A 140 -6.86 2.74 27.59
C TYR A 140 -6.00 3.11 28.82
N VAL A 141 -6.67 3.49 29.89
CA VAL A 141 -6.05 3.75 31.20
C VAL A 141 -6.76 2.86 32.21
N ASN A 142 -6.02 2.01 32.94
CA ASN A 142 -6.60 1.01 33.85
C ASN A 142 -7.69 0.15 33.20
N ASP A 143 -7.47 -0.32 31.97
CA ASP A 143 -8.39 -1.11 31.16
C ASP A 143 -9.67 -0.38 30.71
N GLU A 144 -9.82 0.91 30.98
CA GLU A 144 -10.93 1.73 30.52
C GLU A 144 -10.53 2.59 29.34
N ARG A 145 -11.34 2.59 28.25
CA ARG A 145 -11.10 3.43 27.08
C ARG A 145 -11.30 4.90 27.44
N THR A 146 -10.27 5.71 27.11
CA THR A 146 -10.35 7.18 27.19
C THR A 146 -10.63 7.73 25.80
N HIS A 147 -11.73 8.49 25.64
CA HIS A 147 -12.16 9.00 24.33
C HIS A 147 -11.39 10.25 23.88
N ASP A 148 -10.54 10.79 24.71
CA ASP A 148 -9.71 11.98 24.46
C ASP A 148 -8.55 11.75 23.47
N HIS A 149 -8.32 10.52 23.06
CA HIS A 149 -7.29 10.12 22.09
C HIS A 149 -7.80 9.26 20.96
N ASP A 150 -9.12 9.28 20.74
CA ASP A 150 -9.74 8.49 19.67
C ASP A 150 -9.35 9.03 18.28
N TYR A 151 -9.08 8.10 17.39
CA TYR A 151 -8.78 8.34 16.00
C TYR A 151 -9.40 7.24 15.15
N THR A 152 -10.18 7.60 14.15
CA THR A 152 -10.76 6.66 13.18
C THR A 152 -10.59 7.21 11.76
N ASN A 153 -9.95 6.44 10.90
CA ASN A 153 -9.89 6.70 9.47
C ASN A 153 -10.55 5.55 8.72
N CYS A 154 -11.53 5.86 7.88
CA CYS A 154 -12.26 4.89 7.08
C CYS A 154 -12.16 5.26 5.60
N GLN A 155 -11.75 4.29 4.78
CA GLN A 155 -11.57 4.49 3.34
C GLN A 155 -12.39 3.48 2.55
N ASN A 156 -13.08 3.98 1.52
CA ASN A 156 -13.78 3.17 0.53
C ASN A 156 -13.20 3.46 -0.84
N THR A 157 -12.77 2.43 -1.55
CA THR A 157 -12.16 2.55 -2.88
C THR A 157 -12.95 1.75 -3.90
N VAL A 158 -13.24 2.34 -5.04
CA VAL A 158 -13.76 1.62 -6.22
C VAL A 158 -12.80 1.85 -7.37
N ARG A 159 -12.41 0.78 -8.07
CA ARG A 159 -11.58 0.85 -9.27
C ARG A 159 -12.19 0.03 -10.39
N ALA A 160 -12.23 0.63 -11.59
CA ALA A 160 -12.51 -0.07 -12.82
C ALA A 160 -11.30 0.05 -13.77
N LEU A 161 -10.89 -1.05 -14.38
CA LEU A 161 -9.74 -1.12 -15.28
C LEU A 161 -10.12 -1.96 -16.49
N TYR A 162 -10.01 -1.40 -17.69
CA TYR A 162 -10.18 -2.12 -18.94
C TYR A 162 -8.89 -2.09 -19.73
N SER A 163 -8.50 -3.25 -20.28
CA SER A 163 -7.33 -3.39 -21.14
C SER A 163 -7.71 -4.09 -22.44
N HIS A 164 -7.23 -3.53 -23.56
CA HIS A 164 -7.38 -4.12 -24.89
C HIS A 164 -6.03 -4.28 -25.58
N ILE A 165 -5.82 -5.46 -26.18
CA ILE A 165 -4.58 -5.82 -26.88
C ILE A 165 -4.79 -5.67 -28.38
N PHE A 166 -4.02 -4.77 -29.01
CA PHE A 166 -3.99 -4.54 -30.47
C PHE A 166 -2.70 -5.16 -31.06
N GLY A 167 -2.73 -6.42 -31.37
CA GLY A 167 -1.52 -7.12 -31.84
C GLY A 167 -0.41 -7.12 -30.79
N LYS A 168 0.60 -6.25 -30.93
CA LYS A 168 1.70 -6.10 -29.94
C LYS A 168 1.52 -4.92 -28.99
N ASN A 169 0.47 -4.15 -29.17
CA ASN A 169 0.21 -2.94 -28.40
C ASN A 169 -0.90 -3.16 -27.39
N THR A 170 -0.92 -2.40 -26.31
CA THR A 170 -1.96 -2.49 -25.29
C THR A 170 -2.47 -1.11 -24.93
N LEU A 171 -3.78 -0.92 -25.00
CA LEU A 171 -4.47 0.22 -24.40
C LEU A 171 -5.05 -0.20 -23.05
N THR A 172 -4.76 0.57 -22.02
CA THR A 172 -5.37 0.41 -20.69
C THR A 172 -6.05 1.73 -20.33
N VAL A 173 -7.33 1.66 -19.98
CA VAL A 173 -8.09 2.79 -19.43
C VAL A 173 -8.65 2.42 -18.09
N GLY A 174 -8.74 3.37 -17.19
CA GLY A 174 -9.27 3.12 -15.86
C GLY A 174 -9.81 4.36 -15.19
N ALA A 175 -10.58 4.13 -14.14
CA ALA A 175 -11.11 5.14 -13.26
C ALA A 175 -11.10 4.64 -11.82
N ASP A 176 -10.76 5.54 -10.90
CA ASP A 176 -10.76 5.29 -9.46
C ASP A 176 -11.68 6.29 -8.76
N PHE A 177 -12.31 5.82 -7.70
CA PHE A 177 -13.03 6.63 -6.72
C PHE A 177 -12.54 6.25 -5.33
N LEU A 178 -12.20 7.23 -4.52
CA LEU A 178 -11.85 7.06 -3.12
C LEU A 178 -12.70 8.02 -2.28
N ASN A 179 -13.38 7.47 -1.27
CA ASN A 179 -13.94 8.21 -0.17
C ASN A 179 -13.05 8.01 1.05
N ASP A 180 -12.53 9.09 1.61
CA ASP A 180 -11.69 9.13 2.81
C ASP A 180 -12.42 9.89 3.90
N TYR A 181 -12.74 9.22 5.01
CA TYR A 181 -13.40 9.75 6.19
C TYR A 181 -12.44 9.69 7.37
N LEU A 182 -12.32 10.81 8.09
CA LEU A 182 -11.44 10.92 9.24
C LEU A 182 -12.17 11.61 10.39
N THR A 183 -12.10 11.01 11.57
CA THR A 183 -12.44 11.65 12.84
C THR A 183 -11.29 11.47 13.83
N THR A 184 -10.98 12.51 14.59
CA THR A 184 -9.90 12.50 15.58
C THR A 184 -10.10 13.58 16.62
N TYR A 185 -9.67 13.32 17.85
CA TYR A 185 -9.59 14.32 18.92
C TYR A 185 -8.73 15.55 18.59
N GLN A 186 -7.93 15.48 17.53
CA GLN A 186 -7.03 16.57 17.11
C GLN A 186 -7.70 17.59 16.17
N PHE A 187 -8.98 17.39 15.82
CA PHE A 187 -9.76 18.40 15.12
C PHE A 187 -10.31 19.43 16.11
N GLU A 188 -10.13 20.71 15.82
CA GLU A 188 -10.53 21.82 16.69
C GLU A 188 -12.06 21.85 16.94
N ASP A 189 -12.83 21.50 15.94
CA ASP A 189 -14.30 21.48 15.97
C ASP A 189 -14.88 20.16 16.46
N ASN A 190 -14.06 19.14 16.74
CA ASN A 190 -14.48 17.78 17.05
C ASN A 190 -15.40 17.14 15.98
N GLU A 191 -15.43 17.71 14.78
CA GLU A 191 -16.23 17.21 13.66
C GLU A 191 -15.41 16.22 12.82
N SER A 192 -16.11 15.29 12.18
CA SER A 192 -15.48 14.44 11.17
C SER A 192 -15.23 15.18 9.87
N LYS A 193 -14.16 14.85 9.18
CA LYS A 193 -13.82 15.39 7.86
C LYS A 193 -13.91 14.29 6.80
N ASN A 194 -14.30 14.68 5.61
CA ASN A 194 -14.48 13.75 4.49
C ASN A 194 -13.89 14.34 3.21
N GLN A 195 -13.23 13.49 2.42
CA GLN A 195 -12.74 13.81 1.10
C GLN A 195 -13.14 12.73 0.11
N ASN A 196 -13.75 13.15 -1.00
CA ASN A 196 -13.91 12.30 -2.17
C ASN A 196 -12.86 12.66 -3.20
N SER A 197 -12.18 11.66 -3.75
CA SER A 197 -11.36 11.85 -4.92
C SER A 197 -11.81 10.93 -6.04
N CYS A 198 -11.78 11.43 -7.26
CA CYS A 198 -12.03 10.64 -8.46
C CYS A 198 -10.98 10.96 -9.51
N ASP A 199 -10.58 9.93 -10.20
CA ASP A 199 -9.66 10.06 -11.31
C ASP A 199 -10.03 9.18 -12.48
N ALA A 200 -9.52 9.56 -13.65
CA ALA A 200 -9.56 8.75 -14.85
C ALA A 200 -8.19 8.80 -15.52
N PHE A 201 -7.79 7.68 -16.10
CA PHE A 201 -6.52 7.58 -16.80
C PHE A 201 -6.59 6.71 -18.04
N ALA A 202 -5.66 6.96 -18.96
CA ALA A 202 -5.40 6.14 -20.11
C ALA A 202 -3.90 5.92 -20.26
N GLN A 203 -3.50 4.71 -20.62
CA GLN A 203 -2.13 4.33 -20.93
C GLN A 203 -2.09 3.54 -22.22
N PHE A 204 -1.15 3.88 -23.08
CA PHE A 204 -0.91 3.14 -24.32
C PHE A 204 0.54 2.62 -24.35
N ASP A 205 0.67 1.30 -24.42
CA ASP A 205 1.93 0.60 -24.63
C ASP A 205 2.07 0.31 -26.12
N TYR A 206 2.97 1.01 -26.77
CA TYR A 206 3.17 0.99 -28.21
C TYR A 206 4.50 0.33 -28.58
N ASN A 207 4.44 -0.74 -29.33
CA ASN A 207 5.58 -1.54 -29.79
C ASN A 207 5.71 -1.49 -31.31
N PRO A 208 6.11 -0.33 -31.92
CA PRO A 208 6.17 -0.17 -33.36
C PRO A 208 7.21 -1.08 -34.02
N LEU A 209 8.29 -1.35 -33.31
CA LEU A 209 9.44 -2.13 -33.78
C LEU A 209 9.86 -3.13 -32.69
N GLN A 210 10.53 -4.21 -33.08
CA GLN A 210 11.01 -5.21 -32.10
C GLN A 210 12.04 -4.66 -31.10
N TRP A 211 12.70 -3.59 -31.47
CA TRP A 211 13.72 -2.94 -30.65
C TRP A 211 13.23 -1.65 -29.97
N LEU A 212 12.00 -1.20 -30.20
CA LEU A 212 11.45 0.06 -29.65
C LEU A 212 10.11 -0.20 -28.97
N ASN A 213 10.04 0.17 -27.70
CA ASN A 213 8.81 0.24 -26.90
C ASN A 213 8.60 1.66 -26.40
N ILE A 214 7.39 2.16 -26.50
CA ILE A 214 6.95 3.49 -26.05
C ILE A 214 5.73 3.30 -25.17
N VAL A 215 5.78 3.81 -23.94
CA VAL A 215 4.60 3.83 -23.06
C VAL A 215 4.26 5.28 -22.75
N ALA A 216 3.06 5.69 -23.12
CA ALA A 216 2.52 7.01 -22.79
C ALA A 216 1.28 6.87 -21.92
N SER A 217 1.14 7.71 -20.91
CA SER A 217 -0.07 7.77 -20.09
C SER A 217 -0.44 9.19 -19.69
N LEU A 218 -1.74 9.41 -19.50
CA LEU A 218 -2.33 10.63 -18.98
C LEU A 218 -3.32 10.26 -17.89
N ARG A 219 -3.33 11.03 -16.79
CA ARG A 219 -4.25 10.89 -15.67
C ARG A 219 -4.78 12.27 -15.28
N HIS A 220 -6.04 12.32 -14.95
CA HIS A 220 -6.69 13.50 -14.39
C HIS A 220 -7.35 13.14 -13.08
N ASP A 221 -7.05 13.91 -12.03
CA ASP A 221 -7.51 13.71 -10.65
C ASP A 221 -8.35 14.93 -10.21
N TYR A 222 -9.37 14.67 -9.40
CA TYR A 222 -10.17 15.66 -8.67
C TYR A 222 -10.25 15.32 -7.20
N PHE A 223 -10.15 16.33 -6.31
CA PHE A 223 -10.19 16.23 -4.85
C PHE A 223 -11.23 17.20 -4.28
N SER A 224 -12.25 16.66 -3.60
CA SER A 224 -13.40 17.46 -3.16
C SER A 224 -13.08 18.40 -1.99
N ALA A 225 -12.26 17.97 -1.01
CA ALA A 225 -11.98 18.78 0.18
C ALA A 225 -11.22 20.07 -0.15
N SER A 226 -10.31 20.02 -1.11
CA SER A 226 -9.56 21.19 -1.59
C SER A 226 -10.12 21.80 -2.88
N SER A 227 -11.17 21.17 -3.47
CA SER A 227 -11.76 21.55 -4.78
C SER A 227 -10.70 21.66 -5.89
N GLN A 228 -9.70 20.79 -5.88
CA GLN A 228 -8.53 20.88 -6.75
C GLN A 228 -8.51 19.80 -7.81
N HIS A 229 -7.90 20.15 -8.95
CA HIS A 229 -7.68 19.26 -10.07
C HIS A 229 -6.19 19.12 -10.37
N ALA A 230 -5.78 17.95 -10.81
CA ALA A 230 -4.45 17.71 -11.30
C ALA A 230 -4.47 16.87 -12.57
N THR A 231 -3.63 17.25 -13.52
CA THR A 231 -3.36 16.42 -14.69
C THR A 231 -1.90 16.08 -14.72
N THR A 232 -1.58 14.79 -14.80
CA THR A 232 -0.23 14.27 -14.84
C THR A 232 -0.03 13.39 -16.06
N GLY A 233 1.17 13.48 -16.65
CA GLY A 233 1.56 12.67 -17.80
C GLY A 233 2.81 11.86 -17.51
N ARG A 234 2.94 10.73 -18.21
CA ARG A 234 4.13 9.91 -18.21
C ARG A 234 4.49 9.50 -19.63
N LEU A 235 5.78 9.53 -19.94
CA LEU A 235 6.34 8.99 -21.18
C LEU A 235 7.55 8.13 -20.83
N ALA A 236 7.53 6.87 -21.28
CA ALA A 236 8.66 5.96 -21.14
C ALA A 236 9.06 5.43 -22.52
N LEU A 237 10.33 5.44 -22.77
CA LEU A 237 10.95 4.92 -23.98
C LEU A 237 11.94 3.83 -23.61
N MET A 238 11.91 2.71 -24.32
CA MET A 238 12.90 1.66 -24.21
C MET A 238 13.35 1.24 -25.60
N THR A 239 14.66 1.25 -25.82
CA THR A 239 15.24 0.72 -27.06
C THR A 239 16.31 -0.33 -26.76
N LYS A 240 16.37 -1.36 -27.61
CA LYS A 240 17.35 -2.45 -27.53
C LYS A 240 18.11 -2.59 -28.83
N TRP A 241 19.44 -2.54 -28.75
CA TRP A 241 20.27 -2.69 -29.93
C TRP A 241 21.62 -3.34 -29.59
N LYS A 242 21.94 -4.45 -30.23
CA LYS A 242 23.23 -5.17 -30.11
C LYS A 242 23.74 -5.33 -28.66
N GLY A 243 22.88 -5.76 -27.74
CA GLY A 243 23.23 -5.93 -26.31
C GLY A 243 23.10 -4.68 -25.46
N PHE A 244 22.88 -3.51 -26.06
CA PHE A 244 22.53 -2.29 -25.34
C PHE A 244 21.04 -2.18 -25.12
N SER A 245 20.63 -1.71 -23.94
CA SER A 245 19.28 -1.29 -23.62
C SER A 245 19.32 0.12 -23.06
N ILE A 246 18.61 1.05 -23.69
CA ILE A 246 18.47 2.43 -23.22
C ILE A 246 17.03 2.61 -22.78
N ARG A 247 16.83 3.13 -21.57
CA ARG A 247 15.51 3.49 -21.03
C ARG A 247 15.52 4.96 -20.65
N ALA A 248 14.55 5.71 -21.16
CA ALA A 248 14.31 7.10 -20.78
C ALA A 248 12.88 7.22 -20.27
N ASN A 249 12.68 7.86 -19.12
CA ASN A 249 11.39 8.08 -18.54
C ASN A 249 11.21 9.54 -18.13
N TYR A 250 10.03 10.05 -18.41
CA TYR A 250 9.48 11.25 -17.79
C TYR A 250 8.22 10.88 -17.04
N ALA A 251 8.03 11.42 -15.83
CA ALA A 251 6.79 11.27 -15.06
C ALA A 251 6.50 12.56 -14.28
N GLY A 252 5.37 13.18 -14.56
CA GLY A 252 4.78 14.19 -13.70
C GLY A 252 4.20 13.54 -12.45
N GLY A 253 4.44 14.13 -11.28
CA GLY A 253 3.88 13.74 -9.99
C GLY A 253 3.00 14.84 -9.41
N PHE A 254 2.06 14.43 -8.58
CA PHE A 254 1.13 15.30 -7.88
C PHE A 254 0.79 14.67 -6.53
N ARG A 255 0.67 15.49 -5.48
CA ARG A 255 0.18 15.09 -4.16
C ARG A 255 -0.81 16.12 -3.64
N ALA A 256 -2.08 15.73 -3.47
CA ALA A 256 -3.06 16.57 -2.79
C ALA A 256 -2.77 16.62 -1.28
N PRO A 257 -3.11 17.73 -0.59
CA PRO A 257 -3.12 17.80 0.85
C PRO A 257 -4.05 16.74 1.45
N THR A 258 -3.62 16.12 2.54
CA THR A 258 -4.42 15.15 3.28
C THR A 258 -5.36 15.87 4.26
N LEU A 259 -6.44 15.18 4.70
CA LEU A 259 -7.33 15.71 5.74
C LEU A 259 -6.56 16.05 7.04
N LYS A 260 -5.50 15.30 7.35
CA LYS A 260 -4.63 15.60 8.49
C LYS A 260 -3.91 16.94 8.35
N GLU A 261 -3.27 17.16 7.20
CA GLU A 261 -2.52 18.39 6.93
C GLU A 261 -3.43 19.60 6.87
N MET A 262 -4.68 19.43 6.44
CA MET A 262 -5.64 20.53 6.34
C MET A 262 -6.31 20.89 7.67
N TYR A 263 -6.56 19.91 8.56
CA TYR A 263 -7.48 20.11 9.69
C TYR A 263 -6.95 19.70 11.07
N MET A 264 -5.85 18.94 11.17
CA MET A 264 -5.34 18.49 12.46
C MET A 264 -4.49 19.55 13.13
N ASN A 265 -4.77 19.77 14.43
CA ASN A 265 -3.89 20.50 15.33
C ASN A 265 -3.06 19.47 16.12
N PHE A 266 -1.75 19.62 16.08
CA PHE A 266 -0.81 18.65 16.65
C PHE A 266 0.18 19.32 17.59
N ASP A 267 0.19 18.89 18.86
CA ASP A 267 1.18 19.28 19.84
C ASP A 267 2.43 18.38 19.76
N MET A 268 3.57 18.96 19.44
CA MET A 268 4.88 18.28 19.47
C MET A 268 5.43 18.24 20.90
N ALA A 269 4.82 17.45 21.77
CA ALA A 269 5.28 17.22 23.16
C ALA A 269 5.53 18.52 23.95
N GLY A 270 4.69 19.54 23.76
CA GLY A 270 4.80 20.83 24.44
C GLY A 270 5.88 21.77 23.90
N MET A 271 6.61 21.35 22.84
CA MET A 271 7.65 22.22 22.24
C MET A 271 7.06 23.17 21.20
N GLN A 272 6.11 22.71 20.40
CA GLN A 272 5.50 23.49 19.32
C GLN A 272 4.13 22.93 18.96
N MET A 273 3.16 23.84 18.68
CA MET A 273 1.87 23.50 18.11
C MET A 273 1.93 23.63 16.59
N ILE A 274 1.53 22.59 15.88
CA ILE A 274 1.35 22.58 14.43
C ILE A 274 -0.13 22.67 14.16
N TYR A 275 -0.54 23.64 13.34
CA TYR A 275 -1.94 23.85 12.94
C TYR A 275 -2.18 23.35 11.52
N GLY A 276 -3.30 22.68 11.31
CA GLY A 276 -3.78 22.36 9.97
C GLY A 276 -4.05 23.61 9.15
N ASN A 277 -3.86 23.54 7.83
CA ASN A 277 -4.14 24.65 6.93
C ASN A 277 -5.01 24.19 5.76
N PRO A 278 -6.32 24.56 5.72
CA PRO A 278 -7.22 24.20 4.63
C PRO A 278 -6.83 24.78 3.26
N ASP A 279 -6.03 25.87 3.23
CA ASP A 279 -5.59 26.54 2.01
C ASP A 279 -4.32 25.93 1.38
N LEU A 280 -3.87 24.79 1.87
CA LEU A 280 -2.71 24.10 1.32
C LEU A 280 -2.92 23.79 -0.17
N LYS A 281 -1.88 24.05 -0.95
CA LYS A 281 -1.85 23.75 -2.38
C LYS A 281 -1.18 22.39 -2.62
N PRO A 282 -1.58 21.70 -3.71
CA PRO A 282 -0.93 20.46 -4.09
C PRO A 282 0.54 20.64 -4.40
N GLU A 283 1.31 19.64 -4.04
CA GLU A 283 2.70 19.52 -4.48
C GLU A 283 2.75 18.94 -5.90
N LYS A 284 3.68 19.41 -6.70
CA LYS A 284 3.94 18.91 -8.06
C LYS A 284 5.41 18.54 -8.19
N SER A 285 5.68 17.47 -8.88
CA SER A 285 7.03 17.04 -9.19
C SER A 285 7.17 16.63 -10.65
N ASN A 286 8.38 16.75 -11.19
CA ASN A 286 8.75 16.20 -12.48
C ASN A 286 9.97 15.31 -12.29
N ASN A 287 9.85 14.06 -12.71
CA ASN A 287 10.91 13.08 -12.57
C ASN A 287 11.43 12.67 -13.95
N TYR A 288 12.72 12.72 -14.11
CA TYR A 288 13.41 12.28 -15.32
C TYR A 288 14.39 11.17 -14.95
N ASN A 289 14.37 10.09 -15.70
CA ASN A 289 15.29 8.99 -15.51
C ASN A 289 15.88 8.56 -16.84
N LEU A 290 17.18 8.36 -16.89
CA LEU A 290 17.90 7.79 -18.02
C LEU A 290 18.73 6.62 -17.51
N ALA A 291 18.58 5.45 -18.12
CA ALA A 291 19.35 4.27 -17.80
C ALA A 291 19.96 3.67 -19.07
N LEU A 292 21.22 3.32 -19.01
CA LEU A 292 21.95 2.58 -20.03
C LEU A 292 22.38 1.24 -19.42
N GLU A 293 22.07 0.17 -20.10
CA GLU A 293 22.45 -1.19 -19.74
C GLU A 293 23.15 -1.84 -20.92
N HIS A 294 24.25 -2.52 -20.69
CA HIS A 294 24.92 -3.33 -21.69
C HIS A 294 25.13 -4.75 -21.18
N THR A 295 24.66 -5.72 -21.94
CA THR A 295 24.91 -7.14 -21.71
C THR A 295 25.75 -7.69 -22.85
N GLY A 296 26.95 -8.18 -22.50
CA GLY A 296 27.90 -8.73 -23.45
C GLY A 296 28.41 -10.09 -23.04
N ARG A 297 28.94 -10.84 -24.01
CA ARG A 297 29.66 -12.09 -23.76
C ARG A 297 31.13 -11.87 -24.03
N VAL A 298 31.95 -12.08 -23.01
CA VAL A 298 33.42 -12.10 -23.18
C VAL A 298 33.82 -13.52 -23.56
N LYS A 299 34.52 -13.66 -24.68
CA LYS A 299 35.03 -14.94 -25.17
C LYS A 299 35.89 -15.58 -24.07
N ASN A 300 35.56 -16.78 -23.64
CA ASN A 300 36.22 -17.56 -22.57
C ASN A 300 36.05 -17.06 -21.11
N ALA A 301 35.26 -16.02 -20.85
CA ALA A 301 35.09 -15.47 -19.50
C ALA A 301 33.60 -15.40 -19.05
N GLY A 302 32.63 -15.76 -19.92
CA GLY A 302 31.21 -15.77 -19.59
C GLY A 302 30.48 -14.49 -20.00
N PHE A 303 29.32 -14.26 -19.38
CA PHE A 303 28.50 -13.06 -19.60
C PHE A 303 28.86 -11.99 -18.56
N PHE A 304 28.83 -10.72 -18.98
CA PHE A 304 28.86 -9.60 -18.06
C PHE A 304 27.69 -8.66 -18.33
N THR A 305 27.21 -8.00 -17.29
CA THR A 305 26.19 -6.95 -17.37
C THR A 305 26.70 -5.72 -16.64
N GLY A 306 26.71 -4.58 -17.32
CA GLY A 306 26.96 -3.26 -16.73
C GLY A 306 25.68 -2.44 -16.79
N GLN A 307 25.32 -1.77 -15.70
CA GLN A 307 24.18 -0.87 -15.63
C GLN A 307 24.62 0.50 -15.13
N TYR A 308 24.18 1.55 -15.82
CA TYR A 308 24.37 2.93 -15.43
C TYR A 308 23.02 3.63 -15.43
N SER A 309 22.73 4.41 -14.40
CA SER A 309 21.47 5.16 -14.29
C SER A 309 21.72 6.57 -13.81
N LEU A 310 20.93 7.52 -14.33
CA LEU A 310 20.83 8.90 -13.89
C LEU A 310 19.36 9.20 -13.60
N THR A 311 19.08 9.72 -12.42
CA THR A 311 17.74 10.14 -12.00
C THR A 311 17.81 11.61 -11.55
N LEU A 312 16.93 12.45 -12.09
CA LEU A 312 16.79 13.87 -11.77
C LEU A 312 15.35 14.17 -11.40
#